data_7bf2074de4a5108ff4b671a7728927c5
#
_entry.id   7bf2074de4a5108ff4b671a7728927c5
#
_cell.length_a   1.000
_cell.length_b   1.000
_cell.length_c   1.000
_cell.angle_alpha   90.00
_cell.angle_beta   90.00
_cell.angle_gamma   90.00
#
_symmetry.space_group_name_H-M   'P 1'
#
loop_
_entity.id
_entity.type
_entity.pdbx_description
1 polymer ?
#
loop_
_entity_poly.entity_id
_entity_poly.type
_entity_poly.pdbx_seq_one_letter_code
_entity_poly.pdbx_strand_id
1 'polypeptide(L)'
;MKLFHVSTVVATLGVGVFMAAVGTDVQPWKPVGISSPAFESHAAFDPRTGDLYFVRSSPQFTGWRILVSRCTGTRWSTPEPPTFAGDGVEADPYFTPDGRSLYFISTRPVDGAQRRSLDIWRADRDDAGSWGAPMRLPEPVNSSGAEWFPRPAADGWLYFGSDRPGGFGGTDIWRARPDTAGGWTVENLGAAVNTPGDDYEPLPAPDGSRMILMADGGLYQTLRTPTGWAPRTKLGLEVNENGTEIGPLFSPSGRSLLFARDTKGPDSGEFFVWYEHGREAWPPDCG
;
A
#
# COMPACT_ATOMS: atom_id res chain seq x y z
N MET A 1 -9.16 21.22 82.75
CA MET A 1 -9.08 19.92 82.05
C MET A 1 -9.22 20.19 80.58
N LYS A 2 -8.09 20.28 79.82
CA LYS A 2 -8.06 20.64 78.40
C LYS A 2 -7.95 19.30 77.62
N LEU A 3 -8.95 19.00 76.76
CA LEU A 3 -8.92 17.88 75.84
C LEU A 3 -8.08 18.29 74.62
N PHE A 4 -7.09 17.50 74.34
CA PHE A 4 -6.35 17.58 73.05
C PHE A 4 -7.05 16.68 72.03
N HIS A 5 -7.44 17.27 70.90
CA HIS A 5 -7.88 16.53 69.70
C HIS A 5 -6.64 16.22 68.86
N VAL A 6 -6.42 14.95 68.64
CA VAL A 6 -5.41 14.47 67.67
C VAL A 6 -6.12 14.19 66.36
N SER A 7 -5.83 15.00 65.32
CA SER A 7 -6.32 14.76 63.96
C SER A 7 -5.32 13.88 63.22
N THR A 8 -5.76 12.67 62.87
CA THR A 8 -5.01 11.76 62.01
C THR A 8 -5.21 12.14 60.54
N VAL A 9 -4.15 12.56 59.86
CA VAL A 9 -4.15 12.78 58.42
C VAL A 9 -3.80 11.46 57.73
N VAL A 10 -4.77 10.90 56.99
CA VAL A 10 -4.53 9.74 56.13
C VAL A 10 -4.13 10.29 54.76
N ALA A 11 -2.87 10.11 54.40
CA ALA A 11 -2.35 10.40 53.07
C ALA A 11 -2.62 9.20 52.14
N THR A 12 -3.55 9.35 51.22
CA THR A 12 -3.78 8.41 50.11
C THR A 12 -2.73 8.65 49.01
N LEU A 13 -1.75 7.76 48.90
CA LEU A 13 -0.84 7.70 47.75
C LEU A 13 -1.61 7.14 46.56
N GLY A 14 -2.07 8.03 45.66
CA GLY A 14 -2.56 7.65 44.36
C GLY A 14 -1.40 7.22 43.48
N VAL A 15 -1.29 5.91 43.16
CA VAL A 15 -0.40 5.41 42.12
C VAL A 15 -1.01 5.77 40.78
N GLY A 16 -0.59 6.90 40.21
CA GLY A 16 -0.90 7.27 38.85
C GLY A 16 -0.14 6.32 37.92
N VAL A 17 -0.86 5.42 37.26
CA VAL A 17 -0.32 4.67 36.15
C VAL A 17 -0.22 5.68 34.98
N PHE A 18 0.96 6.23 34.77
CA PHE A 18 1.29 6.93 33.53
C PHE A 18 1.36 5.87 32.42
N MET A 19 0.27 5.64 31.71
CA MET A 19 0.37 5.09 30.37
C MET A 19 1.08 6.15 29.53
N ALA A 20 2.35 5.93 29.25
CA ALA A 20 3.03 6.67 28.19
C ALA A 20 2.19 6.48 26.92
N ALA A 21 1.63 7.56 26.37
CA ALA A 21 1.06 7.53 25.05
C ALA A 21 2.18 7.05 24.13
N VAL A 22 2.00 5.92 23.48
CA VAL A 22 2.88 5.46 22.40
C VAL A 22 2.67 6.50 21.30
N GLY A 23 3.62 7.44 21.20
CA GLY A 23 3.54 8.49 20.20
C GLY A 23 3.56 7.85 18.82
N THR A 24 2.52 8.09 18.05
CA THR A 24 2.51 7.81 16.61
C THR A 24 3.53 8.75 15.98
N ASP A 25 4.46 8.19 15.21
CA ASP A 25 5.62 8.93 14.67
C ASP A 25 5.66 8.74 13.15
N VAL A 26 5.48 9.83 12.40
CA VAL A 26 5.66 9.85 10.94
C VAL A 26 7.00 10.49 10.63
N GLN A 27 7.85 9.77 9.89
CA GLN A 27 9.18 10.23 9.54
C GLN A 27 9.45 10.11 8.05
N PRO A 28 10.20 11.05 7.45
CA PRO A 28 10.68 10.88 6.08
C PRO A 28 11.62 9.68 6.00
N TRP A 29 11.46 8.89 4.94
CA TRP A 29 12.38 7.82 4.55
C TRP A 29 12.99 8.19 3.20
N LYS A 30 14.24 8.71 3.23
CA LYS A 30 14.95 9.24 2.08
C LYS A 30 16.24 8.45 1.81
N PRO A 31 16.13 7.19 1.34
CA PRO A 31 17.30 6.37 1.09
C PRO A 31 18.14 6.93 -0.05
N VAL A 32 19.47 7.00 0.20
CA VAL A 32 20.43 7.49 -0.80
C VAL A 32 20.38 6.61 -2.05
N GLY A 33 20.26 7.24 -3.21
CA GLY A 33 20.15 6.57 -4.50
C GLY A 33 18.71 6.27 -4.95
N ILE A 34 17.74 6.32 -4.04
CA ILE A 34 16.32 6.18 -4.35
C ILE A 34 15.64 7.54 -4.48
N SER A 35 15.70 8.36 -3.43
CA SER A 35 15.13 9.71 -3.47
C SER A 35 15.81 10.57 -4.54
N SER A 36 15.01 11.27 -5.34
CA SER A 36 15.46 12.10 -6.45
C SER A 36 14.54 13.32 -6.61
N PRO A 37 14.84 14.26 -7.51
CA PRO A 37 13.92 15.35 -7.84
C PRO A 37 12.65 14.91 -8.60
N ALA A 38 12.55 13.64 -8.96
CA ALA A 38 11.35 13.05 -9.54
C ALA A 38 10.33 12.68 -8.44
N PHE A 39 9.23 12.08 -8.83
CA PHE A 39 8.20 11.62 -7.88
C PHE A 39 8.35 10.11 -7.68
N GLU A 40 8.75 9.69 -6.47
CA GLU A 40 8.83 8.30 -6.04
C GLU A 40 7.56 7.90 -5.27
N SER A 41 6.98 6.73 -5.59
CA SER A 41 5.78 6.22 -4.93
C SER A 41 5.65 4.69 -5.05
N HIS A 42 4.62 4.10 -4.45
CA HIS A 42 4.22 2.71 -4.60
C HIS A 42 5.39 1.73 -4.43
N ALA A 43 6.04 1.81 -3.27
CA ALA A 43 7.13 0.92 -2.90
C ALA A 43 6.63 -0.53 -2.72
N ALA A 44 7.43 -1.50 -3.12
CA ALA A 44 7.23 -2.92 -2.86
C ALA A 44 8.58 -3.61 -2.62
N PHE A 45 8.79 -4.18 -1.46
CA PHE A 45 10.00 -4.94 -1.18
C PHE A 45 9.82 -6.38 -1.61
N ASP A 46 10.78 -6.89 -2.37
CA ASP A 46 10.84 -8.31 -2.73
C ASP A 46 11.07 -9.15 -1.47
N PRO A 47 10.12 -10.02 -1.05
CA PRO A 47 10.27 -10.77 0.18
C PRO A 47 11.36 -11.84 0.14
N ARG A 48 11.93 -12.14 -1.06
CA ARG A 48 13.01 -13.13 -1.22
C ARG A 48 14.40 -12.52 -1.27
N THR A 49 14.54 -11.31 -1.83
CA THR A 49 15.85 -10.67 -2.04
C THR A 49 16.03 -9.40 -1.22
N GLY A 50 14.93 -8.77 -0.75
CA GLY A 50 14.95 -7.46 -0.12
C GLY A 50 15.08 -6.29 -1.10
N ASP A 51 15.10 -6.56 -2.42
CA ASP A 51 15.18 -5.52 -3.43
C ASP A 51 13.93 -4.64 -3.40
N LEU A 52 14.11 -3.34 -3.62
CA LEU A 52 13.03 -2.37 -3.65
C LEU A 52 12.56 -2.14 -5.09
N TYR A 53 11.31 -2.47 -5.35
CA TYR A 53 10.57 -2.03 -6.53
C TYR A 53 9.74 -0.82 -6.17
N PHE A 54 9.69 0.17 -7.03
CA PHE A 54 8.91 1.39 -6.79
C PHE A 54 8.55 2.07 -8.10
N VAL A 55 7.58 2.96 -8.06
CA VAL A 55 7.21 3.79 -9.20
C VAL A 55 8.00 5.08 -9.15
N ARG A 56 8.59 5.45 -10.29
CA ARG A 56 9.11 6.81 -10.53
C ARG A 56 8.35 7.45 -11.66
N SER A 57 7.98 8.71 -11.47
CA SER A 57 7.30 9.52 -12.48
C SER A 57 7.91 10.92 -12.55
N SER A 58 7.40 11.74 -13.48
CA SER A 58 7.74 13.16 -13.47
C SER A 58 7.26 13.83 -12.18
N PRO A 59 7.78 15.03 -11.82
CA PRO A 59 7.26 15.79 -10.68
C PRO A 59 5.77 16.14 -10.79
N GLN A 60 5.19 16.06 -11.99
CA GLN A 60 3.76 16.26 -12.25
C GLN A 60 2.95 14.95 -12.17
N PHE A 61 3.54 13.88 -11.64
CA PHE A 61 2.95 12.57 -11.49
C PHE A 61 2.48 11.96 -12.82
N THR A 62 3.30 12.05 -13.86
CA THR A 62 3.05 11.46 -15.20
C THR A 62 4.21 10.60 -15.68
N GLY A 63 3.96 9.69 -16.62
CA GLY A 63 4.99 8.83 -17.20
C GLY A 63 5.49 7.77 -16.20
N TRP A 64 4.60 7.16 -15.46
CA TRP A 64 4.90 6.15 -14.41
C TRP A 64 5.70 4.99 -14.96
N ARG A 65 6.79 4.66 -14.24
CA ARG A 65 7.67 3.54 -14.56
C ARG A 65 8.03 2.78 -13.28
N ILE A 66 7.94 1.48 -13.33
CA ILE A 66 8.48 0.63 -12.27
C ILE A 66 10.01 0.59 -12.42
N LEU A 67 10.69 0.88 -11.34
CA LEU A 67 12.14 0.69 -11.22
C LEU A 67 12.44 -0.29 -10.09
N VAL A 68 13.59 -0.95 -10.19
CA VAL A 68 14.13 -1.81 -9.13
C VAL A 68 15.49 -1.30 -8.69
N SER A 69 15.70 -1.25 -7.39
CA SER A 69 17.01 -1.00 -6.77
C SER A 69 17.35 -2.17 -5.85
N ARG A 70 18.57 -2.68 -6.00
CA ARG A 70 19.06 -3.84 -5.25
C ARG A 70 19.78 -3.41 -4.00
N CYS A 71 19.51 -4.06 -2.90
CA CYS A 71 20.29 -3.90 -1.69
C CYS A 71 21.64 -4.63 -1.82
N THR A 72 22.74 -3.90 -1.84
CA THR A 72 24.10 -4.49 -1.95
C THR A 72 24.74 -4.72 -0.59
N GLY A 73 23.97 -4.64 0.50
CA GLY A 73 24.42 -4.80 1.90
C GLY A 73 24.98 -3.53 2.53
N THR A 74 25.30 -2.50 1.76
CA THR A 74 25.81 -1.20 2.25
C THR A 74 25.17 -0.01 1.56
N ARG A 75 24.44 -0.21 0.48
CA ARG A 75 23.76 0.85 -0.27
C ARG A 75 22.76 0.26 -1.26
N TRP A 76 21.80 1.07 -1.64
CA TRP A 76 20.94 0.82 -2.79
C TRP A 76 21.69 0.98 -4.10
N SER A 77 21.49 0.09 -5.07
CA SER A 77 22.01 0.26 -6.43
C SER A 77 21.30 1.43 -7.13
N THR A 78 21.88 1.93 -8.21
CA THR A 78 21.17 2.83 -9.12
C THR A 78 19.88 2.15 -9.59
N PRO A 79 18.70 2.79 -9.45
CA PRO A 79 17.44 2.23 -9.92
C PRO A 79 17.44 2.01 -11.43
N GLU A 80 16.99 0.84 -11.87
CA GLU A 80 16.89 0.45 -13.28
C GLU A 80 15.53 -0.19 -13.55
N PRO A 81 15.03 -0.21 -14.80
CA PRO A 81 13.84 -0.97 -15.14
C PRO A 81 14.03 -2.46 -14.83
N PRO A 82 13.00 -3.17 -14.30
CA PRO A 82 13.05 -4.61 -14.15
C PRO A 82 13.14 -5.31 -15.51
N THR A 83 13.67 -6.55 -15.55
CA THR A 83 13.90 -7.30 -16.80
C THR A 83 12.63 -7.55 -17.61
N PHE A 84 11.47 -7.47 -17.00
CA PHE A 84 10.17 -7.62 -17.65
C PHE A 84 9.54 -6.29 -18.08
N ALA A 85 10.21 -5.15 -17.86
CA ALA A 85 9.66 -3.83 -18.20
C ALA A 85 9.26 -3.74 -19.67
N GLY A 86 8.14 -3.07 -19.94
CA GLY A 86 7.63 -2.78 -21.28
C GLY A 86 7.72 -1.30 -21.65
N ASP A 87 7.23 -0.93 -22.82
CA ASP A 87 7.28 0.45 -23.33
C ASP A 87 6.14 1.33 -22.80
N GLY A 88 5.07 0.76 -22.26
CA GLY A 88 3.90 1.49 -21.78
C GLY A 88 4.09 2.13 -20.40
N VAL A 89 3.03 2.73 -19.88
CA VAL A 89 2.93 3.08 -18.45
C VAL A 89 2.90 1.80 -17.65
N GLU A 90 3.68 1.76 -16.56
CA GLU A 90 3.72 0.65 -15.62
C GLU A 90 3.82 1.19 -14.20
N ALA A 91 2.93 0.71 -13.31
CA ALA A 91 2.87 1.17 -11.94
C ALA A 91 2.34 0.11 -10.96
N ASP A 92 2.24 0.47 -9.69
CA ASP A 92 1.61 -0.27 -8.60
C ASP A 92 2.18 -1.68 -8.39
N PRO A 93 3.51 -1.85 -8.36
CA PRO A 93 4.10 -3.16 -8.13
C PRO A 93 3.70 -3.70 -6.76
N TYR A 94 3.34 -4.99 -6.69
CA TYR A 94 3.07 -5.66 -5.44
C TYR A 94 3.36 -7.17 -5.52
N PHE A 95 4.14 -7.66 -4.56
CA PHE A 95 4.54 -9.05 -4.51
C PHE A 95 3.49 -9.95 -3.84
N THR A 96 3.42 -11.21 -4.28
CA THR A 96 2.85 -12.26 -3.45
C THR A 96 3.71 -12.48 -2.20
N PRO A 97 3.14 -12.94 -1.07
CA PRO A 97 3.90 -13.14 0.16
C PRO A 97 5.11 -14.09 0.02
N ASP A 98 5.04 -15.06 -0.90
CA ASP A 98 6.14 -15.99 -1.20
C ASP A 98 7.16 -15.42 -2.20
N GLY A 99 6.88 -14.22 -2.74
CA GLY A 99 7.71 -13.53 -3.71
C GLY A 99 7.82 -14.24 -5.06
N ARG A 100 6.96 -15.20 -5.38
CA ARG A 100 6.99 -15.90 -6.68
C ARG A 100 6.36 -15.09 -7.80
N SER A 101 5.46 -14.20 -7.47
CA SER A 101 4.75 -13.36 -8.45
C SER A 101 4.80 -11.89 -8.05
N LEU A 102 4.89 -11.02 -9.04
CA LEU A 102 4.70 -9.59 -8.93
C LEU A 102 3.47 -9.20 -9.75
N TYR A 103 2.52 -8.54 -9.12
CA TYR A 103 1.39 -7.91 -9.78
C TYR A 103 1.69 -6.43 -10.02
N PHE A 104 1.20 -5.88 -11.12
CA PHE A 104 1.35 -4.48 -11.46
C PHE A 104 0.30 -4.06 -12.49
N ILE A 105 0.18 -2.79 -12.77
CA ILE A 105 -0.69 -2.27 -13.84
C ILE A 105 0.15 -1.83 -15.03
N SER A 106 -0.42 -1.99 -16.24
CA SER A 106 0.26 -1.58 -17.46
C SER A 106 -0.71 -1.26 -18.60
N THR A 107 -0.27 -0.35 -19.48
CA THR A 107 -0.91 -0.07 -20.77
C THR A 107 -0.28 -0.85 -21.93
N ARG A 108 0.40 -1.96 -21.65
CA ARG A 108 1.01 -2.82 -22.69
C ARG A 108 0.01 -3.19 -23.76
N PRO A 109 0.46 -3.32 -25.03
CA PRO A 109 -0.37 -3.90 -26.07
C PRO A 109 -0.83 -5.32 -25.71
N VAL A 110 -2.06 -5.64 -26.07
CA VAL A 110 -2.62 -7.00 -26.02
C VAL A 110 -2.87 -7.45 -27.44
N ASP A 111 -2.30 -8.59 -27.85
CA ASP A 111 -2.37 -9.13 -29.21
C ASP A 111 -1.99 -8.10 -30.29
N GLY A 112 -0.98 -7.27 -29.98
CA GLY A 112 -0.50 -6.19 -30.86
C GLY A 112 -1.36 -4.93 -30.88
N ALA A 113 -2.51 -4.90 -30.19
CA ALA A 113 -3.37 -3.74 -30.08
C ALA A 113 -3.02 -2.89 -28.86
N GLN A 114 -2.73 -1.60 -29.07
CA GLN A 114 -2.46 -0.66 -27.98
C GLN A 114 -3.69 -0.52 -27.08
N ARG A 115 -3.48 -0.67 -25.77
CA ARG A 115 -4.51 -0.43 -24.76
C ARG A 115 -4.48 1.05 -24.33
N ARG A 116 -5.66 1.62 -24.09
CA ARG A 116 -5.81 2.96 -23.52
C ARG A 116 -6.11 2.94 -22.04
N SER A 117 -6.68 1.83 -21.55
CA SER A 117 -6.93 1.56 -20.12
C SER A 117 -5.73 0.89 -19.49
N LEU A 118 -5.60 1.04 -18.18
CA LEU A 118 -4.69 0.27 -17.36
C LEU A 118 -5.31 -1.09 -17.07
N ASP A 119 -4.54 -2.14 -17.27
CA ASP A 119 -4.93 -3.51 -16.94
C ASP A 119 -3.98 -4.08 -15.87
N ILE A 120 -4.46 -5.04 -15.08
CA ILE A 120 -3.63 -5.79 -14.15
C ILE A 120 -2.85 -6.86 -14.91
N TRP A 121 -1.55 -6.88 -14.68
CA TRP A 121 -0.60 -7.85 -15.20
C TRP A 121 0.10 -8.57 -14.05
N ARG A 122 0.63 -9.75 -14.34
CA ARG A 122 1.43 -10.56 -13.41
C ARG A 122 2.68 -11.05 -14.12
N ALA A 123 3.82 -10.87 -13.49
CA ALA A 123 5.06 -11.54 -13.83
C ALA A 123 5.33 -12.64 -12.79
N ASP A 124 5.63 -13.85 -13.26
CA ASP A 124 6.04 -14.97 -12.42
C ASP A 124 7.53 -15.20 -12.58
N ARG A 125 8.20 -15.64 -11.53
CA ARG A 125 9.61 -16.03 -11.62
C ARG A 125 9.81 -17.52 -11.38
N ASP A 126 10.84 -18.04 -12.03
CA ASP A 126 11.26 -19.41 -11.89
C ASP A 126 11.98 -19.66 -10.55
N ASP A 127 12.36 -20.91 -10.30
CA ASP A 127 13.09 -21.28 -9.07
C ASP A 127 14.50 -20.67 -9.00
N ALA A 128 15.08 -20.28 -10.14
CA ALA A 128 16.37 -19.56 -10.20
C ALA A 128 16.21 -18.04 -9.91
N GLY A 129 14.98 -17.56 -9.82
CA GLY A 129 14.65 -16.16 -9.54
C GLY A 129 14.53 -15.28 -10.78
N SER A 130 14.60 -15.84 -11.98
CA SER A 130 14.44 -15.10 -13.23
C SER A 130 12.98 -14.81 -13.53
N TRP A 131 12.65 -13.56 -13.86
CA TRP A 131 11.31 -13.17 -14.25
C TRP A 131 10.95 -13.66 -15.65
N GLY A 132 9.79 -14.30 -15.76
CA GLY A 132 9.18 -14.64 -17.04
C GLY A 132 8.49 -13.44 -17.70
N ALA A 133 7.95 -13.66 -18.90
CA ALA A 133 7.15 -12.65 -19.58
C ALA A 133 5.87 -12.37 -18.79
N PRO A 134 5.50 -11.09 -18.59
CA PRO A 134 4.25 -10.74 -17.93
C PRO A 134 3.02 -11.22 -18.69
N MET A 135 2.03 -11.66 -17.94
CA MET A 135 0.73 -12.08 -18.43
C MET A 135 -0.36 -11.12 -17.96
N ARG A 136 -1.21 -10.67 -18.89
CA ARG A 136 -2.42 -9.93 -18.54
C ARG A 136 -3.38 -10.88 -17.81
N LEU A 137 -3.96 -10.47 -16.70
CA LEU A 137 -5.01 -11.27 -16.08
C LEU A 137 -6.25 -11.31 -16.99
N PRO A 138 -6.97 -12.44 -17.03
CA PRO A 138 -8.14 -12.57 -17.90
C PRO A 138 -9.33 -11.78 -17.34
N GLU A 139 -10.36 -11.65 -18.18
CA GLU A 139 -11.69 -11.26 -17.70
C GLU A 139 -12.27 -12.37 -16.81
N PRO A 140 -13.03 -12.02 -15.77
CA PRO A 140 -13.50 -10.67 -15.43
C PRO A 140 -12.60 -9.87 -14.48
N VAL A 141 -11.35 -10.30 -14.21
CA VAL A 141 -10.42 -9.50 -13.38
C VAL A 141 -10.15 -8.17 -14.05
N ASN A 142 -9.60 -8.18 -15.26
CA ASN A 142 -9.59 -7.00 -16.12
C ASN A 142 -10.95 -6.84 -16.80
N SER A 143 -11.36 -5.61 -17.06
CA SER A 143 -12.67 -5.28 -17.60
C SER A 143 -12.58 -4.34 -18.79
N SER A 144 -13.70 -3.75 -19.18
CA SER A 144 -13.72 -2.66 -20.14
C SER A 144 -13.27 -1.32 -19.56
N GLY A 145 -13.26 -1.20 -18.24
CA GLY A 145 -12.74 -0.06 -17.50
C GLY A 145 -11.23 -0.15 -17.31
N ALA A 146 -10.72 0.66 -16.38
CA ALA A 146 -9.35 0.57 -15.91
C ALA A 146 -9.30 -0.13 -14.54
N GLU A 147 -8.22 -0.83 -14.29
CA GLU A 147 -7.92 -1.49 -13.04
C GLU A 147 -6.63 -0.92 -12.47
N TRP A 148 -6.61 -0.70 -11.12
CA TRP A 148 -5.48 -0.12 -10.39
C TRP A 148 -5.17 -0.89 -9.11
N PHE A 149 -3.92 -0.74 -8.64
CA PHE A 149 -3.47 -1.13 -7.30
C PHE A 149 -3.76 -2.59 -6.94
N PRO A 150 -3.29 -3.58 -7.74
CA PRO A 150 -3.50 -4.98 -7.44
C PRO A 150 -2.77 -5.39 -6.16
N ARG A 151 -3.48 -5.99 -5.21
CA ARG A 151 -2.97 -6.41 -3.91
C ARG A 151 -3.38 -7.85 -3.61
N PRO A 152 -2.56 -8.86 -3.98
CA PRO A 152 -2.78 -10.23 -3.54
C PRO A 152 -2.65 -10.32 -2.01
N ALA A 153 -3.67 -10.86 -1.36
CA ALA A 153 -3.75 -10.94 0.09
C ALA A 153 -3.68 -12.39 0.60
N ALA A 154 -3.35 -12.53 1.89
CA ALA A 154 -3.21 -13.84 2.53
C ALA A 154 -4.50 -14.66 2.59
N ASP A 155 -5.66 -14.02 2.45
CA ASP A 155 -6.98 -14.68 2.39
C ASP A 155 -7.31 -15.28 1.00
N GLY A 156 -6.36 -15.21 0.07
CA GLY A 156 -6.48 -15.75 -1.29
C GLY A 156 -7.23 -14.85 -2.26
N TRP A 157 -7.62 -13.64 -1.86
CA TRP A 157 -8.20 -12.65 -2.74
C TRP A 157 -7.13 -11.72 -3.31
N LEU A 158 -7.36 -11.28 -4.55
CA LEU A 158 -6.70 -10.15 -5.19
C LEU A 158 -7.62 -8.94 -5.04
N TYR A 159 -7.22 -7.95 -4.26
CA TYR A 159 -7.93 -6.67 -4.13
C TYR A 159 -7.41 -5.67 -5.14
N PHE A 160 -8.27 -4.80 -5.66
CA PHE A 160 -7.88 -3.78 -6.65
C PHE A 160 -8.95 -2.68 -6.77
N GLY A 161 -8.58 -1.53 -7.30
CA GLY A 161 -9.51 -0.48 -7.71
C GLY A 161 -9.97 -0.68 -9.14
N SER A 162 -11.21 -0.32 -9.47
CA SER A 162 -11.72 -0.34 -10.85
C SER A 162 -12.89 0.62 -11.04
N ASP A 163 -12.93 1.30 -12.20
CA ASP A 163 -14.04 2.13 -12.64
C ASP A 163 -15.07 1.36 -13.53
N ARG A 164 -15.04 0.00 -13.41
CA ARG A 164 -16.00 -0.85 -14.13
C ARG A 164 -17.44 -0.55 -13.76
N PRO A 165 -18.40 -0.75 -14.68
CA PRO A 165 -19.81 -0.58 -14.39
C PRO A 165 -20.30 -1.47 -13.23
N GLY A 166 -21.29 -0.97 -12.47
CA GLY A 166 -21.92 -1.71 -11.37
C GLY A 166 -21.33 -1.42 -10.00
N GLY A 167 -20.47 -0.42 -9.89
CA GLY A 167 -19.97 0.12 -8.62
C GLY A 167 -20.92 1.11 -7.95
N PHE A 168 -20.43 1.78 -6.91
CA PHE A 168 -21.14 2.79 -6.13
C PHE A 168 -20.79 4.22 -6.58
N GLY A 169 -19.57 4.40 -7.13
CA GLY A 169 -19.03 5.72 -7.48
C GLY A 169 -18.23 5.74 -8.78
N GLY A 170 -17.17 6.55 -8.79
CA GLY A 170 -16.20 6.61 -9.88
C GLY A 170 -15.35 5.35 -9.91
N THR A 171 -14.33 5.30 -9.05
CA THR A 171 -13.52 4.09 -8.81
C THR A 171 -13.98 3.44 -7.53
N ASP A 172 -14.21 2.13 -7.57
CA ASP A 172 -14.55 1.32 -6.40
C ASP A 172 -13.45 0.29 -6.11
N ILE A 173 -13.41 -0.19 -4.88
CA ILE A 173 -12.60 -1.34 -4.49
C ILE A 173 -13.37 -2.61 -4.77
N TRP A 174 -12.72 -3.49 -5.54
CA TRP A 174 -13.17 -4.82 -5.91
C TRP A 174 -12.19 -5.87 -5.40
N ARG A 175 -12.61 -7.12 -5.43
CA ARG A 175 -11.72 -8.25 -5.18
C ARG A 175 -12.03 -9.39 -6.15
N ALA A 176 -11.00 -10.17 -6.47
CA ALA A 176 -11.11 -11.33 -7.35
C ALA A 176 -10.41 -12.54 -6.75
N ARG A 177 -10.88 -13.74 -7.10
CA ARG A 177 -10.17 -15.00 -6.81
C ARG A 177 -10.46 -16.02 -7.89
N PRO A 178 -9.55 -16.99 -8.13
CA PRO A 178 -9.84 -18.13 -8.98
C PRO A 178 -11.06 -18.88 -8.46
N ASP A 179 -11.92 -19.34 -9.36
CA ASP A 179 -13.05 -20.21 -9.05
C ASP A 179 -12.71 -21.68 -9.31
N THR A 180 -13.61 -22.56 -8.90
CA THR A 180 -13.44 -24.03 -9.06
C THR A 180 -13.61 -24.52 -10.50
N ALA A 181 -14.11 -23.67 -11.40
CA ALA A 181 -14.29 -23.99 -12.82
C ALA A 181 -13.09 -23.54 -13.68
N GLY A 182 -12.06 -22.96 -13.07
CA GLY A 182 -10.86 -22.45 -13.76
C GLY A 182 -11.01 -21.03 -14.29
N GLY A 183 -12.08 -20.33 -13.90
CA GLY A 183 -12.31 -18.92 -14.14
C GLY A 183 -11.97 -18.05 -12.91
N TRP A 184 -12.61 -16.89 -12.82
CA TRP A 184 -12.48 -15.94 -11.72
C TRP A 184 -13.83 -15.44 -11.25
N THR A 185 -13.99 -15.36 -9.95
CA THR A 185 -15.10 -14.64 -9.30
C THR A 185 -14.60 -13.23 -8.98
N VAL A 186 -15.40 -12.20 -9.30
CA VAL A 186 -15.13 -10.79 -8.97
C VAL A 186 -16.29 -10.24 -8.17
N GLU A 187 -16.00 -9.54 -7.09
CA GLU A 187 -16.99 -8.98 -6.17
C GLU A 187 -16.63 -7.53 -5.82
N ASN A 188 -17.63 -6.64 -5.79
CA ASN A 188 -17.51 -5.31 -5.20
C ASN A 188 -17.50 -5.41 -3.67
N LEU A 189 -16.69 -4.61 -2.98
CA LEU A 189 -16.61 -4.67 -1.50
C LEU A 189 -17.83 -4.07 -0.80
N GLY A 190 -18.74 -3.44 -1.53
CA GLY A 190 -20.01 -2.92 -1.01
C GLY A 190 -19.88 -1.56 -0.32
N ALA A 191 -21.03 -1.02 0.07
CA ALA A 191 -21.20 0.34 0.59
C ALA A 191 -20.54 0.60 1.96
N ALA A 192 -20.03 -0.41 2.64
CA ALA A 192 -19.23 -0.21 3.86
C ALA A 192 -17.82 0.36 3.54
N VAL A 193 -17.32 0.07 2.35
CA VAL A 193 -15.99 0.47 1.88
C VAL A 193 -16.11 1.53 0.78
N ASN A 194 -16.95 1.25 -0.23
CA ASN A 194 -17.13 2.08 -1.41
C ASN A 194 -18.23 3.14 -1.22
N THR A 195 -18.03 4.30 -1.81
CA THR A 195 -18.93 5.46 -1.72
C THR A 195 -19.26 6.00 -3.11
N PRO A 196 -20.11 7.04 -3.25
CA PRO A 196 -20.31 7.70 -4.54
C PRO A 196 -19.08 8.44 -5.11
N GLY A 197 -17.99 8.59 -4.32
CA GLY A 197 -16.71 9.16 -4.75
C GLY A 197 -15.79 8.13 -5.38
N ASP A 198 -14.49 8.40 -5.30
CA ASP A 198 -13.42 7.48 -5.70
C ASP A 198 -12.84 6.79 -4.46
N ASP A 199 -12.89 5.47 -4.45
CA ASP A 199 -12.34 4.60 -3.42
C ASP A 199 -11.35 3.64 -4.08
N TYR A 200 -10.06 3.72 -3.73
CA TYR A 200 -8.99 3.00 -4.43
C TYR A 200 -7.79 2.70 -3.51
N GLU A 201 -6.72 2.14 -4.05
CA GLU A 201 -5.51 1.69 -3.31
C GLU A 201 -5.82 0.76 -2.12
N PRO A 202 -6.58 -0.33 -2.32
CA PRO A 202 -6.84 -1.27 -1.24
C PRO A 202 -5.54 -1.93 -0.78
N LEU A 203 -5.24 -1.87 0.51
CA LEU A 203 -4.09 -2.53 1.11
C LEU A 203 -4.52 -3.35 2.33
N PRO A 204 -4.87 -4.63 2.16
CA PRO A 204 -5.11 -5.52 3.29
C PRO A 204 -3.87 -5.67 4.17
N ALA A 205 -4.05 -5.62 5.49
CA ALA A 205 -2.97 -5.89 6.42
C ALA A 205 -2.50 -7.36 6.32
N PRO A 206 -1.22 -7.67 6.65
CA PRO A 206 -0.68 -9.01 6.56
C PRO A 206 -1.48 -10.07 7.34
N ASP A 207 -2.09 -9.69 8.44
CA ASP A 207 -2.94 -10.55 9.29
C ASP A 207 -4.41 -10.60 8.86
N GLY A 208 -4.80 -9.80 7.84
CA GLY A 208 -6.17 -9.71 7.33
C GLY A 208 -7.17 -9.02 8.26
N SER A 209 -6.72 -8.45 9.38
CA SER A 209 -7.60 -7.83 10.38
C SER A 209 -8.18 -6.48 9.97
N ARG A 210 -7.47 -5.78 9.09
CA ARG A 210 -7.84 -4.45 8.59
C ARG A 210 -7.38 -4.25 7.14
N MET A 211 -7.86 -3.20 6.52
CA MET A 211 -7.41 -2.73 5.22
C MET A 211 -7.24 -1.22 5.26
N ILE A 212 -6.14 -0.72 4.72
CA ILE A 212 -5.97 0.69 4.38
C ILE A 212 -6.50 0.90 2.96
N LEU A 213 -7.05 2.05 2.70
CA LEU A 213 -7.50 2.46 1.36
C LEU A 213 -7.35 3.96 1.21
N MET A 214 -7.31 4.41 -0.03
CA MET A 214 -7.32 5.82 -0.37
C MET A 214 -8.71 6.26 -0.81
N ALA A 215 -9.14 7.43 -0.31
CA ALA A 215 -10.36 8.09 -0.72
C ALA A 215 -10.33 9.56 -0.29
N ASP A 216 -11.06 10.43 -0.98
CA ASP A 216 -11.19 11.86 -0.62
C ASP A 216 -9.83 12.54 -0.31
N GLY A 217 -8.78 12.18 -1.07
CA GLY A 217 -7.44 12.75 -0.94
C GLY A 217 -6.71 12.38 0.36
N GLY A 218 -7.00 11.24 0.97
CA GLY A 218 -6.31 10.76 2.17
C GLY A 218 -6.49 9.27 2.42
N LEU A 219 -5.73 8.75 3.38
CA LEU A 219 -5.78 7.35 3.78
C LEU A 219 -6.88 7.10 4.82
N TYR A 220 -7.64 6.06 4.60
CA TYR A 220 -8.68 5.53 5.47
C TYR A 220 -8.33 4.11 5.89
N GLN A 221 -8.96 3.64 6.95
CA GLN A 221 -8.93 2.23 7.33
C GLN A 221 -10.33 1.66 7.47
N THR A 222 -10.46 0.37 7.21
CA THR A 222 -11.62 -0.43 7.56
C THR A 222 -11.20 -1.69 8.29
N LEU A 223 -12.00 -2.16 9.22
CA LEU A 223 -11.73 -3.36 10.02
C LEU A 223 -12.47 -4.56 9.47
N ARG A 224 -11.85 -5.72 9.54
CA ARG A 224 -12.49 -6.99 9.17
C ARG A 224 -13.60 -7.32 10.16
N THR A 225 -14.74 -7.75 9.65
CA THR A 225 -15.85 -8.26 10.44
C THR A 225 -16.17 -9.71 10.04
N PRO A 226 -16.96 -10.47 10.81
CA PRO A 226 -17.34 -11.82 10.42
C PRO A 226 -18.08 -11.91 9.07
N THR A 227 -18.72 -10.82 8.64
CA THR A 227 -19.55 -10.79 7.43
C THR A 227 -18.95 -9.92 6.30
N GLY A 228 -17.77 -9.32 6.50
CA GLY A 228 -17.15 -8.45 5.49
C GLY A 228 -16.25 -7.38 6.11
N TRP A 229 -16.53 -6.13 5.81
CA TRP A 229 -15.77 -4.97 6.28
C TRP A 229 -16.66 -3.99 7.02
N ALA A 230 -16.13 -3.35 8.05
CA ALA A 230 -16.81 -2.27 8.76
C ALA A 230 -16.81 -0.99 7.89
N PRO A 231 -17.66 0.00 8.20
CA PRO A 231 -17.55 1.32 7.59
C PRO A 231 -16.14 1.90 7.77
N ARG A 232 -15.60 2.46 6.69
CA ARG A 232 -14.25 3.06 6.71
C ARG A 232 -14.17 4.30 7.60
N THR A 233 -13.01 4.53 8.20
CA THR A 233 -12.70 5.72 9.00
C THR A 233 -11.41 6.36 8.51
N LYS A 234 -11.39 7.70 8.41
CA LYS A 234 -10.18 8.43 8.00
C LYS A 234 -9.10 8.25 9.06
N LEU A 235 -7.85 8.03 8.64
CA LEU A 235 -6.71 8.05 9.55
C LEU A 235 -6.48 9.47 10.09
N GLY A 236 -5.80 9.56 11.21
CA GLY A 236 -5.55 10.83 11.89
C GLY A 236 -4.67 11.79 11.09
N LEU A 237 -4.53 13.01 11.62
CA LEU A 237 -3.76 14.08 10.98
C LEU A 237 -2.26 13.76 10.92
N GLU A 238 -1.76 12.88 11.78
CA GLU A 238 -0.36 12.43 11.76
C GLU A 238 0.01 11.77 10.44
N VAL A 239 -0.95 11.07 9.79
CA VAL A 239 -0.80 10.48 8.46
C VAL A 239 -1.29 11.45 7.40
N ASN A 240 -2.52 11.94 7.52
CA ASN A 240 -3.21 12.81 6.55
C ASN A 240 -2.96 14.31 6.85
N GLU A 241 -1.70 14.75 6.84
CA GLU A 241 -1.36 16.09 7.31
C GLU A 241 -1.51 17.18 6.24
N ASN A 242 -0.68 17.12 5.20
CA ASN A 242 -0.51 18.23 4.25
C ASN A 242 -0.33 17.74 2.81
N GLY A 243 -1.28 17.04 2.27
CA GLY A 243 -1.14 16.56 0.90
C GLY A 243 -2.05 15.40 0.61
N THR A 244 -1.66 14.66 -0.41
CA THR A 244 -2.30 13.40 -0.76
C THR A 244 -1.30 12.28 -0.49
N GLU A 245 -1.63 11.41 0.43
CA GLU A 245 -0.85 10.20 0.73
C GLU A 245 -1.20 9.12 -0.28
N ILE A 246 -0.21 8.53 -0.93
CA ILE A 246 -0.39 7.50 -1.97
C ILE A 246 0.56 6.33 -1.82
N GLY A 247 0.21 5.19 -2.42
CA GLY A 247 1.05 4.00 -2.48
C GLY A 247 1.36 3.41 -1.11
N PRO A 248 0.39 3.23 -0.21
CA PRO A 248 0.65 2.69 1.09
C PRO A 248 1.15 1.24 1.01
N LEU A 249 2.08 0.88 1.90
CA LEU A 249 2.65 -0.45 2.06
C LEU A 249 2.83 -0.75 3.54
N PHE A 250 2.28 -1.85 4.02
CA PHE A 250 2.56 -2.32 5.39
C PHE A 250 3.96 -2.91 5.51
N SER A 251 4.56 -2.73 6.68
CA SER A 251 5.64 -3.60 7.11
C SER A 251 5.17 -5.07 7.20
N PRO A 252 6.08 -6.05 7.13
CA PRO A 252 5.72 -7.46 7.31
C PRO A 252 5.00 -7.76 8.63
N SER A 253 5.26 -6.97 9.66
CA SER A 253 4.61 -7.07 10.97
C SER A 253 3.20 -6.45 10.99
N GLY A 254 2.84 -5.63 10.00
CA GLY A 254 1.61 -4.83 9.97
C GLY A 254 1.60 -3.64 10.93
N ARG A 255 2.74 -3.33 11.61
CA ARG A 255 2.84 -2.31 12.65
C ARG A 255 3.24 -0.94 12.13
N SER A 256 3.79 -0.87 10.92
CA SER A 256 4.23 0.36 10.27
C SER A 256 3.68 0.44 8.86
N LEU A 257 3.53 1.66 8.37
CA LEU A 257 3.04 1.97 7.04
C LEU A 257 4.02 2.90 6.32
N LEU A 258 4.52 2.47 5.17
CA LEU A 258 5.27 3.31 4.24
C LEU A 258 4.28 3.89 3.22
N PHE A 259 4.42 5.16 2.86
CA PHE A 259 3.63 5.80 1.82
C PHE A 259 4.41 6.96 1.20
N ALA A 260 4.04 7.38 0.01
CA ALA A 260 4.54 8.61 -0.59
C ALA A 260 3.54 9.74 -0.33
N ARG A 261 4.03 10.99 -0.31
CA ARG A 261 3.19 12.16 -0.11
C ARG A 261 3.33 13.13 -1.28
N ASP A 262 2.20 13.52 -1.88
CA ASP A 262 2.14 14.60 -2.85
C ASP A 262 1.79 15.91 -2.12
N THR A 263 2.83 16.64 -1.73
CA THR A 263 2.70 17.91 -1.01
C THR A 263 2.43 19.10 -1.93
N LYS A 264 2.43 18.89 -3.27
CA LYS A 264 2.43 19.97 -4.28
C LYS A 264 3.62 20.93 -4.14
N GLY A 265 4.66 20.53 -3.44
CA GLY A 265 5.84 21.34 -3.09
C GLY A 265 7.16 20.59 -3.31
N PRO A 266 8.28 21.11 -2.78
CA PRO A 266 9.62 20.56 -2.99
C PRO A 266 9.81 19.12 -2.50
N ASP A 267 9.06 18.71 -1.47
CA ASP A 267 9.12 17.36 -0.90
C ASP A 267 8.04 16.44 -1.47
N SER A 268 7.45 16.81 -2.62
CA SER A 268 6.43 15.98 -3.27
C SER A 268 7.08 14.73 -3.86
N GLY A 269 6.45 13.56 -3.60
CA GLY A 269 6.97 12.28 -4.05
C GLY A 269 8.05 11.67 -3.15
N GLU A 270 8.26 12.20 -1.97
CA GLU A 270 9.12 11.58 -0.98
C GLU A 270 8.35 10.52 -0.18
N PHE A 271 9.09 9.48 0.26
CA PHE A 271 8.53 8.45 1.13
C PHE A 271 8.54 8.88 2.60
N PHE A 272 7.48 8.45 3.32
CA PHE A 272 7.32 8.61 4.75
C PHE A 272 6.95 7.29 5.38
N VAL A 273 7.38 7.09 6.62
CA VAL A 273 7.02 5.92 7.44
C VAL A 273 6.20 6.37 8.63
N TRP A 274 5.06 5.77 8.80
CA TRP A 274 4.26 5.89 10.01
C TRP A 274 4.48 4.68 10.92
N TYR A 275 4.98 4.93 12.12
CA TYR A 275 5.18 3.92 13.17
C TYR A 275 4.01 3.95 14.15
N GLU A 276 2.93 3.24 13.83
CA GLU A 276 1.69 3.25 14.60
C GLU A 276 1.86 2.70 16.02
N HIS A 277 2.72 1.70 16.19
CA HIS A 277 2.90 0.98 17.45
C HIS A 277 4.36 1.00 17.94
N GLY A 278 5.05 2.12 17.70
CA GLY A 278 6.45 2.28 18.01
C GLY A 278 7.38 1.82 16.91
N ARG A 279 8.61 2.32 16.93
CA ARG A 279 9.60 2.07 15.86
C ARG A 279 9.97 0.60 15.73
N GLU A 280 10.16 0.17 14.52
CA GLU A 280 10.73 -1.12 14.14
C GLU A 280 11.83 -0.92 13.08
N ALA A 281 12.66 -1.93 12.85
CA ALA A 281 13.71 -1.89 11.84
C ALA A 281 13.13 -2.08 10.42
N TRP A 282 12.24 -1.19 10.02
CA TRP A 282 11.59 -1.17 8.73
C TRP A 282 11.19 0.27 8.36
N PRO A 283 11.25 0.69 7.09
CA PRO A 283 11.75 -0.04 5.91
C PRO A 283 13.22 -0.45 6.05
N PRO A 284 13.68 -1.46 5.26
CA PRO A 284 15.07 -1.86 5.28
C PRO A 284 15.98 -0.66 4.95
N ASP A 285 16.99 -0.46 5.77
CA ASP A 285 18.08 0.45 5.44
C ASP A 285 19.20 -0.38 4.81
N CYS A 286 19.51 -0.10 3.54
CA CYS A 286 20.59 -0.77 2.84
C CYS A 286 21.90 0.01 2.99
N GLY A 287 22.34 0.19 4.24
CA GLY A 287 23.58 0.96 4.51
C GLY A 287 23.83 1.22 5.97
#